data_450eeb4ee36ef22f65f2ba924e90c2f5
#
_entry.id   450eeb4ee36ef22f65f2ba924e90c2f5
#
_cell.length_a   1.000
_cell.length_b   1.000
_cell.length_c   1.000
_cell.angle_alpha   90.00
_cell.angle_beta   90.00
_cell.angle_gamma   90.00
#
_symmetry.space_group_name_H-M   'P 1'
#
loop_
_entity.id
_entity.type
_entity.pdbx_description
1 polymer ?
#
loop_
_entity_poly.entity_id
_entity_poly.type
_entity_poly.pdbx_seq_one_letter_code
_entity_poly.pdbx_strand_id
1 'polypeptide(L)'
;MLKAKKGRILISEPSFNDSIFFKSVVLLTHHNDDESIGLILNQPTKINLNEILNNIPLSDFPVYIGGPVAKQSLQFIHTLGNLIPESKQITGNIYFGGDFNTILKLMQDKKITKNEIRFFVGYSGWGEDQLNSEIREDSWLVESSKDDLCMQYSTPKLWNKIIRNQKSDYAIWVNMPKDPNLN
;
A
#
# COMPACT_ATOMS: atom_id res chain seq x y z
N MET A 1 9.31 9.49 17.27
CA MET A 1 8.81 9.05 15.95
C MET A 1 9.58 7.80 15.52
N LEU A 2 8.92 6.80 14.91
CA LEU A 2 9.62 5.62 14.40
C LEU A 2 10.40 6.00 13.13
N LYS A 3 11.58 5.36 12.89
CA LYS A 3 12.33 5.56 11.64
C LYS A 3 11.69 4.77 10.49
N ALA A 4 11.89 5.20 9.24
CA ALA A 4 11.53 4.38 8.08
C ALA A 4 12.25 3.02 8.12
N LYS A 5 11.54 1.97 7.72
CA LYS A 5 12.08 0.61 7.62
C LYS A 5 11.11 -0.24 6.77
N LYS A 6 11.64 -1.19 6.02
CA LYS A 6 10.83 -2.21 5.36
C LYS A 6 9.81 -2.81 6.33
N GLY A 7 8.55 -2.90 5.91
CA GLY A 7 7.44 -3.43 6.70
C GLY A 7 6.77 -2.41 7.60
N ARG A 8 7.19 -1.16 7.63
CA ARG A 8 6.46 -0.07 8.29
C ARG A 8 5.49 0.60 7.34
N ILE A 9 4.51 1.29 7.90
CA ILE A 9 3.59 2.13 7.14
C ILE A 9 3.94 3.60 7.29
N LEU A 10 3.74 4.33 6.20
CA LEU A 10 3.77 5.78 6.16
C LEU A 10 2.33 6.28 6.09
N ILE A 11 2.02 7.30 6.86
CA ILE A 11 0.71 7.94 6.90
C ILE A 11 0.92 9.39 6.49
N SER A 12 0.33 9.78 5.37
CA SER A 12 0.54 11.12 4.83
C SER A 12 -0.10 12.19 5.69
N GLU A 13 0.57 13.32 5.82
CA GLU A 13 0.01 14.56 6.33
C GLU A 13 -1.04 15.08 5.32
N PRO A 14 -2.23 15.58 5.78
CA PRO A 14 -3.33 15.92 4.86
C PRO A 14 -3.12 17.16 4.00
N SER A 15 -2.21 18.06 4.35
CA SER A 15 -1.86 19.21 3.52
C SER A 15 -0.78 18.90 2.46
N PHE A 16 -0.31 17.64 2.42
CA PHE A 16 0.64 17.19 1.41
C PHE A 16 0.10 17.52 0.01
N ASN A 17 0.78 18.42 -0.69
CA ASN A 17 0.29 19.04 -1.94
C ASN A 17 0.19 18.07 -3.13
N ASP A 18 0.64 16.82 -2.97
CA ASP A 18 0.48 15.80 -4.00
C ASP A 18 -0.86 15.10 -3.87
N SER A 19 -1.73 15.29 -4.86
CA SER A 19 -3.10 14.77 -4.87
C SER A 19 -3.17 13.24 -4.72
N ILE A 20 -2.13 12.50 -5.14
CA ILE A 20 -2.11 11.03 -5.04
C ILE A 20 -1.85 10.56 -3.61
N PHE A 21 -1.12 11.33 -2.82
CA PHE A 21 -0.82 10.98 -1.43
C PHE A 21 -1.79 11.60 -0.41
N PHE A 22 -2.80 12.32 -0.87
CA PHE A 22 -3.80 12.86 0.05
C PHE A 22 -4.49 11.75 0.87
N LYS A 23 -4.32 11.81 2.20
CA LYS A 23 -4.85 10.81 3.15
C LYS A 23 -4.50 9.37 2.77
N SER A 24 -3.24 9.15 2.39
CA SER A 24 -2.72 7.84 2.00
C SER A 24 -2.05 7.10 3.15
N VAL A 25 -2.13 5.78 3.09
CA VAL A 25 -1.38 4.84 3.93
C VAL A 25 -0.52 4.00 3.01
N VAL A 26 0.80 4.11 3.14
CA VAL A 26 1.76 3.42 2.26
C VAL A 26 2.52 2.35 3.06
N LEU A 27 2.51 1.11 2.60
CA LEU A 27 3.34 0.03 3.14
C LEU A 27 4.72 0.07 2.46
N LEU A 28 5.79 0.24 3.23
CA LEU A 28 7.15 0.13 2.72
C LEU A 28 7.50 -1.34 2.44
N THR A 29 7.64 -1.69 1.17
CA THR A 29 8.03 -3.03 0.70
C THR A 29 9.53 -3.18 0.59
N HIS A 30 10.24 -2.06 0.38
CA HIS A 30 11.70 -1.97 0.36
C HIS A 30 12.16 -0.65 1.00
N HIS A 31 13.30 -0.67 1.69
CA HIS A 31 13.94 0.53 2.24
C HIS A 31 15.40 0.22 2.55
N ASN A 32 16.29 1.04 1.99
CA ASN A 32 17.72 1.09 2.29
C ASN A 32 18.20 2.55 2.19
N ASP A 33 19.51 2.76 2.14
CA ASP A 33 20.10 4.10 2.07
C ASP A 33 19.90 4.76 0.69
N ASP A 34 19.82 3.96 -0.40
CA ASP A 34 19.74 4.44 -1.76
C ASP A 34 18.30 4.75 -2.21
N GLU A 35 17.34 3.90 -1.77
CA GLU A 35 15.95 4.01 -2.23
C GLU A 35 14.92 3.47 -1.23
N SER A 36 13.69 3.92 -1.40
CA SER A 36 12.53 3.34 -0.73
C SER A 36 11.42 3.06 -1.73
N ILE A 37 10.74 1.93 -1.56
CA ILE A 37 9.58 1.53 -2.37
C ILE A 37 8.42 1.19 -1.45
N GLY A 38 7.22 1.63 -1.83
CA GLY A 38 6.01 1.35 -1.07
C GLY A 38 4.77 1.20 -1.94
N LEU A 39 3.71 0.69 -1.33
CA LEU A 39 2.41 0.52 -1.96
C LEU A 39 1.34 1.26 -1.17
N ILE A 40 0.58 2.13 -1.84
CA ILE A 40 -0.58 2.79 -1.23
C ILE A 40 -1.66 1.74 -0.97
N LEU A 41 -2.04 1.55 0.29
CA LEU A 41 -2.97 0.49 0.68
C LEU A 41 -4.44 0.88 0.55
N ASN A 42 -4.78 2.16 0.53
CA ASN A 42 -6.15 2.63 0.73
C ASN A 42 -6.75 3.40 -0.45
N GLN A 43 -6.23 3.19 -1.65
CA GLN A 43 -6.78 3.79 -2.87
C GLN A 43 -7.30 2.69 -3.84
N PRO A 44 -8.54 2.21 -3.65
CA PRO A 44 -9.13 1.25 -4.55
C PRO A 44 -9.41 1.89 -5.91
N THR A 45 -9.27 1.10 -6.97
CA THR A 45 -9.80 1.44 -8.29
C THR A 45 -11.24 0.91 -8.43
N LYS A 46 -11.85 1.15 -9.59
CA LYS A 46 -13.10 0.49 -9.98
C LYS A 46 -12.85 -0.76 -10.83
N ILE A 47 -11.59 -1.20 -10.95
CA ILE A 47 -11.13 -2.22 -11.87
C ILE A 47 -10.83 -3.50 -11.09
N ASN A 48 -11.25 -4.63 -11.63
CA ASN A 48 -10.86 -5.95 -11.16
C ASN A 48 -9.70 -6.51 -12.01
N LEU A 49 -8.98 -7.49 -11.46
CA LEU A 49 -7.79 -8.04 -12.08
C LEU A 49 -8.04 -8.61 -13.48
N ASN A 50 -9.21 -9.23 -13.71
CA ASN A 50 -9.60 -9.78 -15.00
C ASN A 50 -9.86 -8.73 -16.09
N GLU A 51 -9.97 -7.45 -15.73
CA GLU A 51 -10.08 -6.34 -16.69
C GLU A 51 -8.68 -5.84 -17.15
N ILE A 52 -7.64 -6.17 -16.40
CA ILE A 52 -6.25 -5.82 -16.73
C ILE A 52 -5.54 -6.97 -17.43
N LEU A 53 -5.82 -8.19 -17.02
CA LEU A 53 -5.15 -9.40 -17.51
C LEU A 53 -6.11 -10.25 -18.31
N ASN A 54 -5.78 -10.47 -19.57
CA ASN A 54 -6.49 -11.44 -20.41
C ASN A 54 -6.24 -12.87 -19.91
N ASN A 55 -7.24 -13.75 -20.03
CA ASN A 55 -7.16 -15.18 -19.69
C ASN A 55 -7.15 -15.53 -18.18
N ILE A 56 -7.60 -14.62 -17.34
CA ILE A 56 -7.90 -14.95 -15.94
C ILE A 56 -9.39 -15.28 -15.83
N PRO A 57 -9.78 -16.29 -15.04
CA PRO A 57 -11.19 -16.53 -14.73
C PRO A 57 -11.83 -15.25 -14.19
N LEU A 58 -13.11 -15.04 -14.48
CA LEU A 58 -13.89 -13.98 -13.85
C LEU A 58 -13.62 -14.03 -12.35
N SER A 59 -12.91 -13.01 -11.86
CA SER A 59 -12.38 -13.00 -10.50
C SER A 59 -12.77 -11.70 -9.82
N ASP A 60 -13.17 -11.80 -8.58
CA ASP A 60 -13.52 -10.68 -7.70
C ASP A 60 -12.25 -10.19 -6.93
N PHE A 61 -11.14 -10.03 -7.65
CA PHE A 61 -9.91 -9.48 -7.08
C PHE A 61 -9.78 -8.00 -7.45
N PRO A 62 -10.08 -7.08 -6.51
CA PRO A 62 -9.97 -5.66 -6.77
C PRO A 62 -8.51 -5.23 -6.93
N VAL A 63 -8.29 -4.23 -7.80
CA VAL A 63 -6.99 -3.63 -8.01
C VAL A 63 -6.94 -2.27 -7.32
N TYR A 64 -5.79 -1.95 -6.73
CA TYR A 64 -5.53 -0.70 -6.03
C TYR A 64 -4.49 0.13 -6.78
N ILE A 65 -4.45 1.44 -6.53
CA ILE A 65 -3.35 2.30 -6.96
C ILE A 65 -2.23 2.14 -5.93
N GLY A 66 -1.09 1.60 -6.35
CA GLY A 66 0.09 1.45 -5.49
C GLY A 66 0.95 2.71 -5.41
N GLY A 67 0.86 3.59 -6.40
CA GLY A 67 1.57 4.86 -6.46
C GLY A 67 1.73 5.42 -7.86
N PRO A 68 2.45 6.56 -8.01
CA PRO A 68 2.59 7.28 -9.27
C PRO A 68 3.60 6.67 -10.23
N VAL A 69 4.50 5.81 -9.75
CA VAL A 69 5.61 5.26 -10.55
C VAL A 69 5.16 4.00 -11.27
N ALA A 70 5.58 3.83 -12.51
CA ALA A 70 5.32 2.64 -13.34
C ALA A 70 3.84 2.18 -13.31
N LYS A 71 2.91 3.07 -13.58
CA LYS A 71 1.44 2.85 -13.51
C LYS A 71 0.92 1.66 -14.33
N GLN A 72 1.72 1.13 -15.25
CA GLN A 72 1.40 -0.04 -16.07
C GLN A 72 1.93 -1.35 -15.46
N SER A 73 2.74 -1.28 -14.39
CA SER A 73 3.25 -2.47 -13.70
C SER A 73 2.26 -2.97 -12.66
N LEU A 74 2.02 -4.27 -12.66
CA LEU A 74 1.23 -4.94 -11.64
C LEU A 74 2.12 -5.38 -10.50
N GLN A 75 1.78 -4.98 -9.29
CA GLN A 75 2.44 -5.37 -8.04
C GLN A 75 1.44 -6.16 -7.18
N PHE A 76 1.92 -6.99 -6.27
CA PHE A 76 1.05 -7.68 -5.32
C PHE A 76 1.75 -7.99 -4.01
N ILE A 77 0.95 -8.07 -2.95
CA ILE A 77 1.33 -8.59 -1.63
C ILE A 77 0.40 -9.74 -1.27
N HIS A 78 0.89 -10.68 -0.47
CA HIS A 78 0.13 -11.86 -0.08
C HIS A 78 0.56 -12.44 1.26
N THR A 79 -0.24 -13.38 1.79
CA THR A 79 0.03 -14.13 3.04
C THR A 79 0.39 -15.59 2.77
N LEU A 80 0.64 -15.96 1.53
CA LEU A 80 0.81 -17.35 1.10
C LEU A 80 2.23 -17.91 1.37
N GLY A 81 3.16 -17.07 1.79
CA GLY A 81 4.51 -17.46 2.17
C GLY A 81 5.22 -18.25 1.08
N ASN A 82 5.77 -19.38 1.48
CA ASN A 82 6.57 -20.25 0.60
C ASN A 82 5.76 -20.98 -0.49
N LEU A 83 4.42 -20.87 -0.49
CA LEU A 83 3.61 -21.41 -1.59
C LEU A 83 3.86 -20.66 -2.90
N ILE A 84 4.33 -19.41 -2.81
CA ILE A 84 4.68 -18.61 -3.97
C ILE A 84 6.20 -18.51 -4.05
N PRO A 85 6.85 -19.20 -5.01
CA PRO A 85 8.30 -19.12 -5.21
C PRO A 85 8.75 -17.66 -5.40
N GLU A 86 9.98 -17.33 -5.03
CA GLU A 86 10.63 -16.04 -5.21
C GLU A 86 9.96 -14.86 -4.46
N SER A 87 8.96 -15.12 -3.65
CA SER A 87 8.34 -14.07 -2.83
C SER A 87 9.29 -13.57 -1.74
N LYS A 88 9.23 -12.29 -1.44
CA LYS A 88 10.10 -11.64 -0.45
C LYS A 88 9.27 -11.25 0.77
N GLN A 89 9.60 -11.80 1.93
CA GLN A 89 8.95 -11.42 3.18
C GLN A 89 9.18 -9.92 3.47
N ILE A 90 8.10 -9.20 3.75
CA ILE A 90 8.13 -7.79 4.15
C ILE A 90 8.14 -7.69 5.67
N THR A 91 7.10 -8.19 6.32
CA THR A 91 6.90 -8.17 7.77
C THR A 91 5.86 -9.20 8.18
N GLY A 92 5.96 -9.75 9.39
CA GLY A 92 4.99 -10.76 9.86
C GLY A 92 4.76 -11.86 8.82
N ASN A 93 3.49 -12.04 8.43
CA ASN A 93 3.10 -12.99 7.39
C ASN A 93 2.82 -12.31 6.03
N ILE A 94 3.33 -11.10 5.80
CA ILE A 94 3.16 -10.37 4.55
C ILE A 94 4.39 -10.55 3.66
N TYR A 95 4.15 -10.95 2.43
CA TYR A 95 5.14 -11.16 1.38
C TYR A 95 4.85 -10.26 0.18
N PHE A 96 5.87 -9.90 -0.57
CA PHE A 96 5.81 -9.10 -1.78
C PHE A 96 6.26 -9.90 -2.99
N GLY A 97 5.52 -9.83 -4.09
CA GLY A 97 5.88 -10.39 -5.39
C GLY A 97 5.98 -11.93 -5.36
N GLY A 98 6.82 -12.47 -6.22
CA GLY A 98 7.03 -13.88 -6.43
C GLY A 98 6.54 -14.36 -7.80
N ASP A 99 6.57 -15.68 -8.03
CA ASP A 99 6.17 -16.26 -9.31
C ASP A 99 4.68 -16.09 -9.61
N PHE A 100 4.40 -15.22 -10.57
CA PHE A 100 3.03 -14.88 -10.97
C PHE A 100 2.29 -16.06 -11.64
N ASN A 101 3.01 -16.97 -12.32
CA ASN A 101 2.39 -18.15 -12.92
C ASN A 101 1.81 -19.08 -11.85
N THR A 102 2.50 -19.23 -10.73
CA THR A 102 1.98 -19.96 -9.57
C THR A 102 0.71 -19.33 -9.03
N ILE A 103 0.64 -17.99 -8.94
CA ILE A 103 -0.58 -17.28 -8.53
C ILE A 103 -1.72 -17.55 -9.50
N LEU A 104 -1.48 -17.41 -10.80
CA LEU A 104 -2.51 -17.69 -11.81
C LEU A 104 -3.07 -19.11 -11.69
N LYS A 105 -2.20 -20.10 -11.50
CA LYS A 105 -2.60 -21.50 -11.28
C LYS A 105 -3.45 -21.66 -10.03
N LEU A 106 -3.03 -21.08 -8.92
CA LEU A 106 -3.78 -21.14 -7.66
C LEU A 106 -5.15 -20.46 -7.77
N MET A 107 -5.24 -19.35 -8.55
CA MET A 107 -6.52 -18.69 -8.86
C MET A 107 -7.44 -19.57 -9.70
N GLN A 108 -6.91 -20.20 -10.76
CA GLN A 108 -7.64 -21.14 -11.61
C GLN A 108 -8.17 -22.33 -10.80
N ASP A 109 -7.35 -22.86 -9.91
CA ASP A 109 -7.69 -23.96 -9.00
C ASP A 109 -8.61 -23.53 -7.85
N LYS A 110 -8.96 -22.24 -7.74
CA LYS A 110 -9.73 -21.65 -6.62
C LYS A 110 -9.11 -21.90 -5.24
N LYS A 111 -7.78 -21.97 -5.18
CA LYS A 111 -7.00 -22.25 -3.95
C LYS A 111 -6.58 -21.00 -3.20
N ILE A 112 -6.79 -19.81 -3.76
CA ILE A 112 -6.52 -18.54 -3.11
C ILE A 112 -7.75 -17.63 -3.12
N THR A 113 -7.87 -16.84 -2.10
CA THR A 113 -8.97 -15.90 -1.89
C THR A 113 -8.48 -14.46 -1.93
N LYS A 114 -9.40 -13.53 -2.12
CA LYS A 114 -9.09 -12.09 -2.06
C LYS A 114 -8.57 -11.60 -0.71
N ASN A 115 -8.73 -12.38 0.36
CA ASN A 115 -8.18 -12.04 1.66
C ASN A 115 -6.70 -12.41 1.80
N GLU A 116 -6.18 -13.25 0.90
CA GLU A 116 -4.80 -13.76 0.95
C GLU A 116 -3.87 -13.07 -0.04
N ILE A 117 -4.41 -12.31 -1.00
CA ILE A 117 -3.61 -11.56 -1.99
C ILE A 117 -4.26 -10.23 -2.33
N ARG A 118 -3.45 -9.20 -2.57
CA ARG A 118 -3.87 -7.87 -3.01
C ARG A 118 -3.03 -7.41 -4.19
N PHE A 119 -3.69 -6.82 -5.18
CA PHE A 119 -3.08 -6.34 -6.42
C PHE A 119 -3.06 -4.82 -6.49
N PHE A 120 -1.97 -4.29 -7.06
CA PHE A 120 -1.75 -2.86 -7.18
C PHE A 120 -1.20 -2.52 -8.55
N VAL A 121 -1.62 -1.40 -9.12
CA VAL A 121 -1.01 -0.81 -10.32
C VAL A 121 -0.08 0.31 -9.89
N GLY A 122 1.16 0.27 -10.39
CA GLY A 122 2.22 1.19 -9.98
C GLY A 122 2.70 0.99 -8.54
N TYR A 123 3.61 1.85 -8.14
CA TYR A 123 4.18 1.88 -6.79
C TYR A 123 4.59 3.32 -6.41
N SER A 124 4.89 3.54 -5.14
CA SER A 124 5.48 4.77 -4.61
C SER A 124 6.98 4.58 -4.46
N GLY A 125 7.77 5.52 -4.95
CA GLY A 125 9.24 5.44 -4.91
C GLY A 125 9.85 6.74 -4.39
N TRP A 126 10.90 6.60 -3.60
CA TRP A 126 11.73 7.69 -3.09
C TRP A 126 13.19 7.36 -3.39
N GLY A 127 13.94 8.34 -3.89
CA GLY A 127 15.39 8.25 -4.07
C GLY A 127 16.16 8.40 -2.75
N GLU A 128 17.49 8.45 -2.88
CA GLU A 128 18.44 8.62 -1.78
C GLU A 128 18.01 9.79 -0.87
N ASP A 129 17.96 9.54 0.44
CA ASP A 129 17.55 10.45 1.52
C ASP A 129 16.19 11.18 1.35
N GLN A 130 15.50 11.02 0.21
CA GLN A 130 14.25 11.73 -0.07
C GLN A 130 13.18 11.42 1.00
N LEU A 131 12.92 10.14 1.27
CA LEU A 131 11.93 9.74 2.27
C LEU A 131 12.29 10.25 3.66
N ASN A 132 13.58 10.20 4.03
CA ASN A 132 14.03 10.70 5.34
C ASN A 132 13.86 12.22 5.44
N SER A 133 14.07 12.96 4.36
CA SER A 133 13.81 14.41 4.30
C SER A 133 12.32 14.70 4.50
N GLU A 134 11.46 14.05 3.75
CA GLU A 134 10.01 14.21 3.86
C GLU A 134 9.48 13.84 5.27
N ILE A 135 10.10 12.86 5.94
CA ILE A 135 9.78 12.52 7.34
C ILE A 135 10.25 13.63 8.30
N ARG A 136 11.42 14.21 8.09
CA ARG A 136 11.92 15.35 8.91
C ARG A 136 11.05 16.60 8.74
N GLU A 137 10.41 16.74 7.60
CA GLU A 137 9.48 17.83 7.26
C GLU A 137 8.03 17.54 7.69
N ASP A 138 7.81 16.49 8.50
CA ASP A 138 6.50 16.04 8.99
C ASP A 138 5.48 15.66 7.89
N SER A 139 5.94 15.44 6.64
CA SER A 139 5.09 14.99 5.53
C SER A 139 4.54 13.58 5.75
N TRP A 140 5.25 12.76 6.52
CA TRP A 140 4.90 11.38 6.83
C TRP A 140 5.04 11.06 8.32
N LEU A 141 3.99 10.48 8.87
CA LEU A 141 4.05 9.78 10.15
C LEU A 141 4.41 8.31 9.90
N VAL A 142 5.45 7.81 10.60
CA VAL A 142 5.89 6.42 10.46
C VAL A 142 5.34 5.58 11.60
N GLU A 143 4.65 4.47 11.26
CA GLU A 143 4.02 3.56 12.20
C GLU A 143 4.35 2.09 11.92
N SER A 144 4.15 1.25 12.92
CA SER A 144 4.23 -0.20 12.76
C SER A 144 3.05 -0.71 11.93
N SER A 145 3.31 -1.59 10.99
CA SER A 145 2.24 -2.31 10.29
C SER A 145 1.76 -3.50 11.11
N LYS A 146 0.52 -3.94 10.81
CA LYS A 146 -0.05 -5.23 11.23
C LYS A 146 -0.55 -5.96 10.00
N ASP A 147 -0.47 -7.27 10.00
CA ASP A 147 -0.87 -8.10 8.86
C ASP A 147 -2.32 -7.82 8.43
N ASP A 148 -3.25 -7.76 9.40
CA ASP A 148 -4.65 -7.44 9.13
C ASP A 148 -4.82 -6.09 8.43
N LEU A 149 -4.04 -5.08 8.83
CA LEU A 149 -4.11 -3.76 8.23
C LEU A 149 -3.63 -3.79 6.77
N CYS A 150 -2.58 -4.55 6.48
CA CYS A 150 -2.03 -4.67 5.14
C CYS A 150 -2.95 -5.42 4.18
N MET A 151 -3.66 -6.45 4.69
CA MET A 151 -4.49 -7.34 3.86
C MET A 151 -5.96 -6.98 3.82
N GLN A 152 -6.46 -6.20 4.78
CA GLN A 152 -7.86 -5.75 4.72
C GLN A 152 -8.10 -4.97 3.42
N TYR A 153 -9.21 -5.29 2.74
CA TYR A 153 -9.75 -4.46 1.66
C TYR A 153 -10.11 -3.11 2.26
N SER A 154 -9.12 -2.24 2.31
CA SER A 154 -9.25 -1.01 3.02
C SER A 154 -10.02 -0.01 2.18
N THR A 155 -11.02 0.51 2.80
CA THR A 155 -11.77 1.65 2.35
C THR A 155 -10.87 2.90 2.41
N PRO A 156 -11.22 3.98 1.68
CA PRO A 156 -10.62 5.30 1.89
C PRO A 156 -10.59 5.76 3.36
N LYS A 157 -11.39 5.10 4.21
CA LYS A 157 -11.46 5.37 5.67
C LYS A 157 -10.28 4.81 6.48
N LEU A 158 -9.38 4.00 5.89
CA LEU A 158 -8.25 3.41 6.61
C LEU A 158 -7.38 4.48 7.26
N TRP A 159 -7.03 5.52 6.52
CA TRP A 159 -6.25 6.65 7.00
C TRP A 159 -6.92 7.29 8.25
N ASN A 160 -8.22 7.61 8.16
CA ASN A 160 -8.97 8.15 9.28
C ASN A 160 -8.97 7.20 10.51
N LYS A 161 -9.08 5.89 10.28
CA LYS A 161 -9.06 4.89 11.35
C LYS A 161 -7.72 4.88 12.08
N ILE A 162 -6.61 4.99 11.34
CA ILE A 162 -5.27 5.01 11.92
C ILE A 162 -5.05 6.31 12.69
N ILE A 163 -5.33 7.46 12.08
CA ILE A 163 -5.10 8.78 12.69
C ILE A 163 -5.92 8.97 13.98
N ARG A 164 -7.18 8.50 14.02
CA ARG A 164 -8.00 8.57 15.24
C ARG A 164 -7.43 7.78 16.41
N ASN A 165 -6.60 6.79 16.16
CA ASN A 165 -5.93 5.99 17.20
C ASN A 165 -4.57 6.58 17.61
N GLN A 166 -4.13 7.66 16.96
CA GLN A 166 -2.92 8.38 17.31
C GLN A 166 -3.17 9.38 18.47
N LYS A 167 -2.09 9.95 18.99
CA LYS A 167 -2.15 10.99 20.03
C LYS A 167 -2.97 12.19 19.55
N SER A 168 -3.50 12.96 20.51
CA SER A 168 -4.37 14.11 20.30
C SER A 168 -3.89 15.13 19.26
N ASP A 169 -2.58 15.24 19.08
CA ASP A 169 -1.94 16.20 18.18
C ASP A 169 -2.32 16.00 16.70
N TYR A 170 -2.67 14.76 16.32
CA TYR A 170 -3.10 14.43 14.95
C TYR A 170 -4.62 14.49 14.74
N ALA A 171 -5.40 14.76 15.79
CA ALA A 171 -6.86 14.82 15.69
C ALA A 171 -7.36 15.90 14.71
N ILE A 172 -6.60 16.99 14.58
CA ILE A 172 -6.90 18.09 13.64
C ILE A 172 -6.85 17.60 12.18
N TRP A 173 -5.99 16.64 11.86
CA TRP A 173 -5.83 16.09 10.52
C TRP A 173 -7.09 15.41 9.98
N VAL A 174 -7.92 14.82 10.85
CA VAL A 174 -9.13 14.10 10.45
C VAL A 174 -10.12 15.05 9.75
N ASN A 175 -10.19 16.30 10.20
CA ASN A 175 -11.16 17.27 9.72
C ASN A 175 -10.63 18.18 8.59
N MET A 176 -9.37 18.03 8.18
CA MET A 176 -8.80 18.81 7.10
C MET A 176 -9.46 18.45 5.76
N PRO A 177 -10.03 19.44 5.02
CA PRO A 177 -10.59 19.24 3.70
C PRO A 177 -9.48 18.97 2.67
N LYS A 178 -9.85 18.38 1.53
CA LYS A 178 -8.93 18.13 0.41
C LYS A 178 -8.45 19.42 -0.25
N ASP A 179 -9.30 20.45 -0.24
CA ASP A 179 -9.00 21.79 -0.74
C ASP A 179 -9.21 22.80 0.40
N PRO A 180 -8.15 23.51 0.82
CA PRO A 180 -8.26 24.52 1.88
C PRO A 180 -9.20 25.69 1.53
N ASN A 181 -9.50 25.90 0.23
CA ASN A 181 -10.35 26.98 -0.25
C ASN A 181 -11.84 26.59 -0.36
N LEU A 182 -12.18 25.34 -0.04
CA LEU A 182 -13.56 24.85 0.01
C LEU A 182 -14.12 24.98 1.45
N ASN A 183 -14.21 26.19 1.96
CA ASN A 183 -15.02 26.55 3.13
C ASN A 183 -16.23 27.35 2.68
#